data_d872b3d1fbe5ff0f8373185d7b2a6031
#
_entry.id   d872b3d1fbe5ff0f8373185d7b2a6031
#
_cell.length_a   1.000
_cell.length_b   1.000
_cell.length_c   1.000
_cell.angle_alpha   90.00
_cell.angle_beta   90.00
_cell.angle_gamma   90.00
#
_symmetry.space_group_name_H-M   'P 1'
#
loop_
_entity.id
_entity.type
_entity.pdbx_description
1 polymer ?
#
loop_
_entity_poly.entity_id
_entity_poly.type
_entity_poly.pdbx_seq_one_letter_code
_entity_poly.pdbx_strand_id
1 'polypeptide(L)'
;MLVERGLLRSTATALREIIPADARVFAITSPRIRKHWGSTLTKSFSRAGRRPEILEMPDGERSKKLSQLEKLASRLVKRSADRRSVILALGGGVVGDVGGFLASIFMRGLPVVQIPTTLLAQVDSAIGGKTGVNLASGKNLIGSFHQPLAVLVDPDVLATLPEREYRSGLFEAMKYGVIRNPAIFELLESKSDALLRRDGALLEWLITECIRVKADVVSADERESGERRILNFGHTIGHAIEAETGYSRFLHGEAVGWGMIAAALIGYVLDKTDSLTAQRIIATVLAYGPLPTFKVQGRRILKRLLADKKTVGGVPHFVLPTSIGAVEVVNDIPERVILHAIEEAKSLAMA
;
A
#
# COMPACT_ATOMS: atom_id res chain seq x y z
N MET A 1 -2.68 5.32 -15.89
CA MET A 1 -2.49 5.99 -14.59
C MET A 1 -2.16 7.45 -14.87
N LEU A 2 -2.69 8.37 -14.06
CA LEU A 2 -2.42 9.82 -14.13
C LEU A 2 -1.94 10.27 -12.76
N VAL A 3 -0.84 11.02 -12.71
CA VAL A 3 -0.29 11.65 -11.51
C VAL A 3 -0.19 13.13 -11.79
N GLU A 4 -0.93 13.95 -11.05
CA GLU A 4 -0.94 15.40 -11.23
C GLU A 4 -1.50 16.08 -9.97
N ARG A 5 -0.86 17.14 -9.52
CA ARG A 5 -1.35 17.95 -8.40
C ARG A 5 -2.65 18.66 -8.77
N GLY A 6 -3.65 18.58 -7.89
CA GLY A 6 -4.97 19.16 -8.14
C GLY A 6 -5.88 18.33 -9.04
N LEU A 7 -5.48 17.11 -9.45
CA LEU A 7 -6.22 16.23 -10.34
C LEU A 7 -7.63 15.89 -9.82
N LEU A 8 -7.83 15.86 -8.52
CA LEU A 8 -9.15 15.63 -7.94
C LEU A 8 -10.17 16.70 -8.35
N ARG A 9 -9.75 17.93 -8.62
CA ARG A 9 -10.60 19.03 -9.06
C ARG A 9 -11.06 18.89 -10.51
N SER A 10 -10.34 18.09 -11.30
CA SER A 10 -10.58 17.81 -12.73
C SER A 10 -10.91 16.36 -13.03
N THR A 11 -11.24 15.54 -11.99
CA THR A 11 -11.53 14.10 -12.12
C THR A 11 -12.49 13.78 -13.26
N ALA A 12 -13.60 14.50 -13.38
CA ALA A 12 -14.60 14.26 -14.44
C ALA A 12 -14.04 14.53 -15.84
N THR A 13 -13.18 15.54 -15.98
CA THR A 13 -12.48 15.84 -17.26
C THR A 13 -11.48 14.74 -17.58
N ALA A 14 -10.67 14.32 -16.61
CA ALA A 14 -9.68 13.26 -16.80
C ALA A 14 -10.33 11.91 -17.18
N LEU A 15 -11.58 11.69 -16.76
CA LEU A 15 -12.33 10.46 -17.04
C LEU A 15 -13.27 10.57 -18.24
N ARG A 16 -13.32 11.71 -18.93
CA ARG A 16 -14.33 12.01 -19.95
C ARG A 16 -14.33 11.00 -21.11
N GLU A 17 -13.16 10.59 -21.55
CA GLU A 17 -13.01 9.63 -22.68
C GLU A 17 -13.03 8.18 -22.20
N ILE A 18 -12.92 7.96 -20.90
CA ILE A 18 -12.79 6.62 -20.30
C ILE A 18 -14.15 6.12 -19.80
N ILE A 19 -15.00 7.02 -19.28
CA ILE A 19 -16.31 6.68 -18.72
C ILE A 19 -17.40 7.19 -19.66
N PRO A 20 -18.30 6.30 -20.17
CA PRO A 20 -19.42 6.72 -21.00
C PRO A 20 -20.25 7.83 -20.37
N ALA A 21 -20.70 8.80 -21.18
CA ALA A 21 -21.40 9.99 -20.69
C ALA A 21 -22.68 9.67 -19.92
N ASP A 22 -23.36 8.59 -20.31
CA ASP A 22 -24.61 8.10 -19.70
C ASP A 22 -24.40 7.09 -18.55
N ALA A 23 -23.16 6.69 -18.27
CA ALA A 23 -22.86 5.78 -17.17
C ALA A 23 -23.16 6.43 -15.80
N ARG A 24 -23.84 5.70 -14.92
CA ARG A 24 -24.02 6.12 -13.53
C ARG A 24 -22.69 5.96 -12.77
N VAL A 25 -22.39 6.92 -11.93
CA VAL A 25 -21.13 6.96 -11.19
C VAL A 25 -21.40 6.87 -9.69
N PHE A 26 -20.81 5.89 -9.04
CA PHE A 26 -20.91 5.67 -7.59
C PHE A 26 -19.54 5.83 -6.94
N ALA A 27 -19.42 6.79 -6.03
CA ALA A 27 -18.19 7.02 -5.29
C ALA A 27 -18.26 6.33 -3.92
N ILE A 28 -17.45 5.30 -3.73
CA ILE A 28 -17.26 4.64 -2.42
C ILE A 28 -16.17 5.39 -1.68
N THR A 29 -16.47 5.79 -0.45
CA THR A 29 -15.53 6.56 0.39
C THR A 29 -15.84 6.34 1.88
N SER A 30 -15.02 6.92 2.76
CA SER A 30 -15.31 6.96 4.18
C SER A 30 -15.80 8.35 4.63
N PRO A 31 -16.49 8.46 5.79
CA PRO A 31 -16.97 9.74 6.30
C PRO A 31 -15.87 10.80 6.41
N ARG A 32 -14.68 10.39 6.88
CA ARG A 32 -13.53 11.28 7.01
C ARG A 32 -13.04 11.82 5.66
N ILE A 33 -12.87 10.94 4.67
CA ILE A 33 -12.42 11.33 3.33
C ILE A 33 -13.50 12.16 2.65
N ARG A 34 -14.78 11.79 2.77
CA ARG A 34 -15.88 12.60 2.26
C ARG A 34 -15.89 14.03 2.81
N LYS A 35 -15.63 14.19 4.11
CA LYS A 35 -15.55 15.51 4.76
C LYS A 35 -14.48 16.40 4.11
N HIS A 36 -13.31 15.85 3.79
CA HIS A 36 -12.21 16.61 3.20
C HIS A 36 -12.37 16.79 1.68
N TRP A 37 -12.71 15.73 0.96
CA TRP A 37 -12.56 15.66 -0.49
C TRP A 37 -13.84 15.38 -1.27
N GLY A 38 -14.91 14.97 -0.61
CA GLY A 38 -16.20 14.64 -1.26
C GLY A 38 -16.78 15.81 -2.04
N SER A 39 -16.73 17.03 -1.49
CA SER A 39 -17.18 18.24 -2.19
C SER A 39 -16.37 18.54 -3.44
N THR A 40 -15.04 18.38 -3.39
CA THR A 40 -14.16 18.58 -4.53
C THR A 40 -14.48 17.63 -5.66
N LEU A 41 -14.63 16.33 -5.36
CA LEU A 41 -15.04 15.33 -6.34
C LEU A 41 -16.41 15.67 -6.94
N THR A 42 -17.42 15.96 -6.10
CA THR A 42 -18.79 16.27 -6.57
C THR A 42 -18.80 17.51 -7.47
N LYS A 43 -18.07 18.56 -7.10
CA LYS A 43 -17.95 19.78 -7.93
C LYS A 43 -17.30 19.49 -9.28
N SER A 44 -16.28 18.63 -9.35
CA SER A 44 -15.67 18.22 -10.61
C SER A 44 -16.72 17.62 -11.56
N PHE A 45 -17.51 16.67 -11.08
CA PHE A 45 -18.56 16.04 -11.88
C PHE A 45 -19.72 16.98 -12.20
N SER A 46 -20.12 17.87 -11.28
CA SER A 46 -21.19 18.84 -11.54
C SER A 46 -20.87 19.81 -12.67
N ARG A 47 -19.61 20.22 -12.79
CA ARG A 47 -19.12 21.04 -13.92
C ARG A 47 -19.24 20.33 -15.27
N ALA A 48 -19.19 19.00 -15.26
CA ALA A 48 -19.38 18.15 -16.44
C ALA A 48 -20.85 17.71 -16.63
N GLY A 49 -21.80 18.35 -15.94
CA GLY A 49 -23.24 18.03 -16.04
C GLY A 49 -23.62 16.68 -15.41
N ARG A 50 -22.76 16.10 -14.56
CA ARG A 50 -22.94 14.77 -13.93
C ARG A 50 -22.93 14.90 -12.42
N ARG A 51 -23.46 13.89 -11.73
CA ARG A 51 -23.45 13.85 -10.26
C ARG A 51 -23.14 12.44 -9.77
N PRO A 52 -21.98 12.21 -9.16
CA PRO A 52 -21.70 10.91 -8.57
C PRO A 52 -22.55 10.71 -7.31
N GLU A 53 -23.06 9.49 -7.12
CA GLU A 53 -23.71 9.09 -5.89
C GLU A 53 -22.69 8.62 -4.87
N ILE A 54 -22.65 9.23 -3.69
CA ILE A 54 -21.68 8.90 -2.65
C ILE A 54 -22.22 7.79 -1.75
N LEU A 55 -21.44 6.72 -1.63
CA LEU A 55 -21.68 5.59 -0.74
C LEU A 55 -20.60 5.54 0.33
N GLU A 56 -20.95 5.79 1.56
CA GLU A 56 -20.01 5.72 2.67
C GLU A 56 -19.89 4.32 3.25
N MET A 57 -18.65 3.95 3.61
CA MET A 57 -18.32 2.81 4.44
C MET A 57 -17.53 3.28 5.67
N PRO A 58 -17.56 2.57 6.80
CA PRO A 58 -16.78 2.94 7.98
C PRO A 58 -15.28 2.96 7.68
N ASP A 59 -14.54 3.85 8.37
CA ASP A 59 -13.10 3.91 8.32
C ASP A 59 -12.40 2.69 8.93
N GLY A 60 -11.18 2.43 8.50
CA GLY A 60 -10.23 1.51 9.12
C GLY A 60 -10.38 0.06 8.69
N GLU A 61 -9.34 -0.71 9.01
CA GLU A 61 -9.15 -2.11 8.59
C GLU A 61 -10.28 -3.05 9.04
N ARG A 62 -10.94 -2.74 10.16
CA ARG A 62 -12.08 -3.53 10.68
C ARG A 62 -13.29 -3.53 9.76
N SER A 63 -13.40 -2.58 8.85
CA SER A 63 -14.48 -2.48 7.86
C SER A 63 -14.22 -3.32 6.59
N LYS A 64 -12.98 -3.81 6.41
CA LYS A 64 -12.55 -4.62 5.27
C LYS A 64 -13.04 -6.07 5.41
N LYS A 65 -14.36 -6.30 5.24
CA LYS A 65 -15.03 -7.60 5.47
C LYS A 65 -16.21 -7.84 4.53
N LEU A 66 -16.61 -9.11 4.34
CA LEU A 66 -17.70 -9.52 3.44
C LEU A 66 -19.04 -8.82 3.74
N SER A 67 -19.40 -8.66 5.01
CA SER A 67 -20.65 -7.97 5.38
C SER A 67 -20.69 -6.49 4.95
N GLN A 68 -19.54 -5.86 4.73
CA GLN A 68 -19.47 -4.51 4.18
C GLN A 68 -19.75 -4.50 2.68
N LEU A 69 -19.28 -5.52 1.94
CA LEU A 69 -19.61 -5.67 0.52
C LEU A 69 -21.12 -5.84 0.31
N GLU A 70 -21.77 -6.70 1.10
CA GLU A 70 -23.21 -6.91 1.03
C GLU A 70 -24.01 -5.60 1.26
N LYS A 71 -23.61 -4.82 2.28
CA LYS A 71 -24.22 -3.52 2.56
C LYS A 71 -24.08 -2.54 1.40
N LEU A 72 -22.88 -2.45 0.81
CA LEU A 72 -22.63 -1.58 -0.33
C LEU A 72 -23.37 -2.06 -1.58
N ALA A 73 -23.38 -3.36 -1.86
CA ALA A 73 -24.12 -3.96 -2.98
C ALA A 73 -25.62 -3.68 -2.88
N SER A 74 -26.21 -3.87 -1.70
CA SER A 74 -27.63 -3.56 -1.45
C SER A 74 -27.95 -2.07 -1.68
N ARG A 75 -27.02 -1.18 -1.33
CA ARG A 75 -27.18 0.27 -1.59
C ARG A 75 -27.05 0.60 -3.08
N LEU A 76 -26.19 -0.08 -3.83
CA LEU A 76 -26.08 0.05 -5.29
C LEU A 76 -27.39 -0.36 -5.96
N VAL A 77 -27.97 -1.51 -5.58
CA VAL A 77 -29.27 -1.98 -6.09
C VAL A 77 -30.38 -0.96 -5.80
N LYS A 78 -30.51 -0.49 -4.57
CA LYS A 78 -31.51 0.52 -4.18
C LYS A 78 -31.37 1.83 -4.94
N ARG A 79 -30.21 2.12 -5.49
CA ARG A 79 -29.90 3.28 -6.32
C ARG A 79 -29.87 2.97 -7.82
N SER A 80 -30.47 1.85 -8.21
CA SER A 80 -30.58 1.44 -9.61
C SER A 80 -29.25 1.42 -10.35
N ALA A 81 -28.17 0.94 -9.70
CA ALA A 81 -26.93 0.63 -10.38
C ALA A 81 -27.17 -0.48 -11.41
N ASP A 82 -26.58 -0.36 -12.57
CA ASP A 82 -26.66 -1.29 -13.70
C ASP A 82 -25.27 -1.74 -14.14
N ARG A 83 -25.21 -2.57 -15.18
CA ARG A 83 -23.94 -3.11 -15.74
C ARG A 83 -23.06 -2.06 -16.41
N ARG A 84 -23.57 -0.84 -16.67
CA ARG A 84 -22.84 0.29 -17.26
C ARG A 84 -22.33 1.26 -16.20
N SER A 85 -22.71 1.03 -14.95
CA SER A 85 -22.29 1.85 -13.83
C SER A 85 -20.79 1.73 -13.54
N VAL A 86 -20.21 2.80 -13.02
CA VAL A 86 -18.77 2.86 -12.70
C VAL A 86 -18.60 3.16 -11.22
N ILE A 87 -17.70 2.44 -10.58
CA ILE A 87 -17.32 2.66 -9.18
C ILE A 87 -16.07 3.54 -9.12
N LEU A 88 -16.12 4.63 -8.34
CA LEU A 88 -14.94 5.40 -7.93
C LEU A 88 -14.60 5.02 -6.51
N ALA A 89 -13.40 4.49 -6.27
CA ALA A 89 -12.90 4.21 -4.92
C ALA A 89 -12.06 5.41 -4.43
N LEU A 90 -12.70 6.36 -3.74
CA LEU A 90 -12.06 7.57 -3.20
C LEU A 90 -11.63 7.31 -1.76
N GLY A 91 -10.38 6.95 -1.52
CA GLY A 91 -9.92 6.65 -0.16
C GLY A 91 -8.52 6.03 -0.09
N GLY A 92 -8.14 5.59 1.11
CA GLY A 92 -6.93 4.80 1.31
C GLY A 92 -7.10 3.35 0.85
N GLY A 93 -6.10 2.50 1.11
CA GLY A 93 -6.06 1.11 0.68
C GLY A 93 -7.31 0.29 1.03
N VAL A 94 -7.89 0.49 2.22
CA VAL A 94 -9.13 -0.21 2.63
C VAL A 94 -10.30 0.10 1.70
N VAL A 95 -10.48 1.37 1.34
CA VAL A 95 -11.56 1.79 0.42
C VAL A 95 -11.26 1.28 -0.99
N GLY A 96 -10.00 1.34 -1.41
CA GLY A 96 -9.55 0.80 -2.70
C GLY A 96 -9.82 -0.69 -2.84
N ASP A 97 -9.44 -1.47 -1.82
CA ASP A 97 -9.61 -2.92 -1.79
C ASP A 97 -11.10 -3.33 -1.75
N VAL A 98 -11.89 -2.71 -0.87
CA VAL A 98 -13.33 -3.01 -0.75
C VAL A 98 -14.09 -2.55 -1.99
N GLY A 99 -13.82 -1.34 -2.49
CA GLY A 99 -14.45 -0.80 -3.69
C GLY A 99 -14.10 -1.58 -4.95
N GLY A 100 -12.82 -1.95 -5.10
CA GLY A 100 -12.33 -2.78 -6.19
C GLY A 100 -12.92 -4.19 -6.15
N PHE A 101 -12.96 -4.82 -4.97
CA PHE A 101 -13.54 -6.16 -4.84
C PHE A 101 -15.06 -6.14 -5.06
N LEU A 102 -15.76 -5.13 -4.54
CA LEU A 102 -17.19 -4.95 -4.86
C LEU A 102 -17.41 -4.81 -6.37
N ALA A 103 -16.59 -3.99 -7.04
CA ALA A 103 -16.67 -3.82 -8.49
C ALA A 103 -16.47 -5.14 -9.23
N SER A 104 -15.52 -5.97 -8.81
CA SER A 104 -15.20 -7.24 -9.46
C SER A 104 -16.34 -8.27 -9.40
N ILE A 105 -17.18 -8.23 -8.34
CA ILE A 105 -18.22 -9.24 -8.11
C ILE A 105 -19.63 -8.73 -8.38
N PHE A 106 -19.90 -7.41 -8.26
CA PHE A 106 -21.23 -6.86 -8.46
C PHE A 106 -21.66 -6.99 -9.93
N MET A 107 -22.83 -7.59 -10.17
CA MET A 107 -23.35 -7.91 -11.53
C MET A 107 -22.34 -8.67 -12.44
N ARG A 108 -21.38 -9.40 -11.86
CA ARG A 108 -20.25 -10.13 -12.49
C ARG A 108 -19.14 -9.24 -13.05
N GLY A 109 -19.05 -8.01 -12.57
CA GLY A 109 -17.99 -7.07 -12.87
C GLY A 109 -18.49 -5.72 -13.32
N LEU A 110 -18.03 -4.68 -12.62
CA LEU A 110 -18.15 -3.27 -13.00
C LEU A 110 -16.78 -2.66 -13.18
N PRO A 111 -16.63 -1.63 -14.03
CA PRO A 111 -15.40 -0.85 -14.06
C PRO A 111 -15.19 -0.11 -12.74
N VAL A 112 -13.92 -0.05 -12.31
CA VAL A 112 -13.52 0.71 -11.12
C VAL A 112 -12.43 1.72 -11.46
N VAL A 113 -12.50 2.90 -10.87
CA VAL A 113 -11.45 3.91 -10.89
C VAL A 113 -10.92 4.07 -9.46
N GLN A 114 -9.63 3.95 -9.28
CA GLN A 114 -8.97 4.18 -8.00
C GLN A 114 -8.59 5.66 -7.88
N ILE A 115 -8.96 6.28 -6.75
CA ILE A 115 -8.60 7.66 -6.40
C ILE A 115 -7.98 7.62 -4.99
N PRO A 116 -6.69 7.22 -4.89
CA PRO A 116 -6.04 6.97 -3.60
C PRO A 116 -5.78 8.27 -2.84
N THR A 117 -6.12 8.29 -1.54
CA THR A 117 -5.98 9.45 -0.67
C THR A 117 -4.97 9.27 0.46
N THR A 118 -4.27 8.15 0.53
CA THR A 118 -3.12 7.93 1.41
C THR A 118 -1.86 7.73 0.57
N LEU A 119 -0.70 8.12 1.08
CA LEU A 119 0.56 7.93 0.35
C LEU A 119 0.81 6.45 0.04
N LEU A 120 0.59 5.57 1.02
CA LEU A 120 0.69 4.12 0.82
C LEU A 120 -0.19 3.64 -0.34
N ALA A 121 -1.42 4.14 -0.46
CA ALA A 121 -2.28 3.75 -1.56
C ALA A 121 -1.83 4.34 -2.89
N GLN A 122 -1.29 5.56 -2.90
CA GLN A 122 -0.77 6.21 -4.11
C GLN A 122 0.45 5.48 -4.69
N VAL A 123 1.38 5.05 -3.83
CA VAL A 123 2.61 4.39 -4.28
C VAL A 123 2.49 2.87 -4.39
N ASP A 124 1.49 2.27 -3.71
CA ASP A 124 1.42 0.80 -3.62
C ASP A 124 0.01 0.25 -3.88
N SER A 125 -0.92 0.28 -2.93
CA SER A 125 -2.10 -0.58 -2.93
C SER A 125 -3.11 -0.32 -4.07
N ALA A 126 -3.17 0.88 -4.65
CA ALA A 126 -4.05 1.18 -5.79
C ALA A 126 -3.55 0.60 -7.13
N ILE A 127 -2.38 -0.03 -7.17
CA ILE A 127 -1.70 -0.49 -8.39
C ILE A 127 -1.61 -2.02 -8.38
N GLY A 128 -1.91 -2.64 -9.52
CA GLY A 128 -1.74 -4.09 -9.71
C GLY A 128 -2.98 -4.92 -9.42
N GLY A 129 -4.15 -4.27 -9.27
CA GLY A 129 -5.46 -4.91 -9.31
C GLY A 129 -5.78 -5.88 -8.16
N LYS A 130 -4.93 -6.00 -7.15
CA LYS A 130 -5.23 -6.82 -5.97
C LYS A 130 -6.34 -6.15 -5.17
N THR A 131 -7.48 -6.83 -5.03
CA THR A 131 -8.64 -6.36 -4.28
C THR A 131 -9.11 -7.45 -3.34
N GLY A 132 -9.71 -7.10 -2.20
CA GLY A 132 -10.16 -8.15 -1.30
C GLY A 132 -10.60 -7.65 0.07
N VAL A 133 -10.98 -8.63 0.90
CA VAL A 133 -11.43 -8.43 2.27
C VAL A 133 -10.80 -9.45 3.22
N ASN A 134 -10.87 -9.13 4.49
CA ASN A 134 -10.34 -9.96 5.56
C ASN A 134 -11.37 -10.98 6.04
N LEU A 135 -10.86 -12.10 6.53
CA LEU A 135 -11.58 -13.06 7.35
C LEU A 135 -11.10 -12.99 8.80
N ALA A 136 -11.82 -13.65 9.69
CA ALA A 136 -11.38 -13.80 11.08
C ALA A 136 -10.04 -14.57 11.18
N SER A 137 -9.77 -15.45 10.22
CA SER A 137 -8.55 -16.27 10.14
C SER A 137 -7.33 -15.53 9.57
N GLY A 138 -7.50 -14.38 8.87
CA GLY A 138 -6.38 -13.64 8.31
C GLY A 138 -6.79 -12.50 7.37
N LYS A 139 -5.81 -11.65 7.06
CA LYS A 139 -5.99 -10.53 6.13
C LYS A 139 -5.99 -11.01 4.67
N ASN A 140 -6.78 -10.33 3.83
CA ASN A 140 -6.77 -10.45 2.36
C ASN A 140 -6.99 -11.87 1.80
N LEU A 141 -7.67 -12.75 2.55
CA LEU A 141 -7.86 -14.16 2.15
C LEU A 141 -8.98 -14.35 1.12
N ILE A 142 -9.88 -13.38 0.97
CA ILE A 142 -10.93 -13.40 -0.07
C ILE A 142 -10.75 -12.17 -0.93
N GLY A 143 -10.56 -12.36 -2.22
CA GLY A 143 -10.34 -11.26 -3.16
C GLY A 143 -10.29 -11.71 -4.61
N SER A 144 -10.00 -10.77 -5.46
CA SER A 144 -9.84 -10.97 -6.90
C SER A 144 -8.73 -10.07 -7.44
N PHE A 145 -8.18 -10.46 -8.57
CA PHE A 145 -7.42 -9.55 -9.41
C PHE A 145 -8.40 -8.83 -10.34
N HIS A 146 -8.60 -7.53 -10.11
CA HIS A 146 -9.49 -6.68 -10.88
C HIS A 146 -8.79 -5.37 -11.21
N GLN A 147 -8.26 -5.28 -12.43
CA GLN A 147 -7.50 -4.11 -12.88
C GLN A 147 -8.42 -2.89 -12.95
N PRO A 148 -8.03 -1.76 -12.36
CA PRO A 148 -8.80 -0.54 -12.45
C PRO A 148 -8.77 0.02 -13.88
N LEU A 149 -9.89 0.60 -14.29
CA LEU A 149 -10.00 1.33 -15.56
C LEU A 149 -9.05 2.52 -15.61
N ALA A 150 -8.88 3.19 -14.48
CA ALA A 150 -7.90 4.24 -14.27
C ALA A 150 -7.48 4.32 -12.80
N VAL A 151 -6.27 4.82 -12.55
CA VAL A 151 -5.79 5.26 -11.23
C VAL A 151 -5.47 6.74 -11.35
N LEU A 152 -6.17 7.57 -10.56
CA LEU A 152 -5.99 9.03 -10.53
C LEU A 152 -5.31 9.42 -9.23
N VAL A 153 -4.08 9.83 -9.30
CA VAL A 153 -3.24 10.16 -8.16
C VAL A 153 -3.06 11.66 -8.07
N ASP A 154 -3.59 12.24 -7.01
CA ASP A 154 -3.44 13.66 -6.68
C ASP A 154 -2.59 13.79 -5.41
N PRO A 155 -1.32 14.22 -5.51
CA PRO A 155 -0.49 14.43 -4.32
C PRO A 155 -1.04 15.48 -3.34
N ASP A 156 -1.83 16.46 -3.80
CA ASP A 156 -2.38 17.52 -2.95
C ASP A 156 -3.39 16.97 -1.91
N VAL A 157 -4.02 15.81 -2.16
CA VAL A 157 -4.95 15.20 -1.19
C VAL A 157 -4.24 14.72 0.08
N LEU A 158 -2.92 14.52 0.02
CA LEU A 158 -2.12 14.13 1.16
C LEU A 158 -1.99 15.23 2.23
N ALA A 159 -2.34 16.49 1.90
CA ALA A 159 -2.33 17.59 2.86
C ALA A 159 -3.18 17.32 4.11
N THR A 160 -4.24 16.52 3.99
CA THR A 160 -5.13 16.16 5.10
C THR A 160 -4.81 14.80 5.74
N LEU A 161 -3.80 14.10 5.22
CA LEU A 161 -3.39 12.80 5.76
C LEU A 161 -2.65 13.00 7.10
N PRO A 162 -3.02 12.27 8.17
CA PRO A 162 -2.27 12.31 9.43
C PRO A 162 -0.80 11.97 9.22
N GLU A 163 0.05 12.59 10.01
CA GLU A 163 1.50 12.45 9.85
C GLU A 163 1.96 10.99 9.97
N ARG A 164 1.44 10.25 10.92
CA ARG A 164 1.78 8.83 11.11
C ARG A 164 1.43 7.97 9.87
N GLU A 165 0.26 8.22 9.27
CA GLU A 165 -0.17 7.55 8.03
C GLU A 165 0.71 7.98 6.83
N TYR A 166 1.11 9.25 6.79
CA TYR A 166 1.99 9.76 5.76
C TYR A 166 3.38 9.12 5.84
N ARG A 167 3.99 9.07 7.05
CA ARG A 167 5.27 8.39 7.29
C ARG A 167 5.20 6.90 6.95
N SER A 168 4.09 6.24 7.27
CA SER A 168 3.85 4.84 6.88
C SER A 168 3.95 4.64 5.36
N GLY A 169 3.44 5.57 4.57
CA GLY A 169 3.58 5.53 3.11
C GLY A 169 5.02 5.76 2.62
N LEU A 170 5.81 6.57 3.34
CA LEU A 170 7.22 6.81 2.98
C LEU A 170 8.08 5.56 3.14
N PHE A 171 7.78 4.67 4.08
CA PHE A 171 8.48 3.37 4.18
C PHE A 171 8.20 2.50 2.94
N GLU A 172 7.00 2.53 2.40
CA GLU A 172 6.71 1.83 1.14
C GLU A 172 7.42 2.46 -0.06
N ALA A 173 7.54 3.79 -0.09
CA ALA A 173 8.33 4.46 -1.11
C ALA A 173 9.83 4.05 -1.03
N MET A 174 10.37 3.96 0.19
CA MET A 174 11.75 3.55 0.43
C MET A 174 12.02 2.12 -0.07
N LYS A 175 11.06 1.22 0.08
CA LYS A 175 11.13 -0.13 -0.47
C LYS A 175 11.50 -0.10 -1.96
N TYR A 176 10.84 0.74 -2.76
CA TYR A 176 11.13 0.84 -4.21
C TYR A 176 12.54 1.36 -4.51
N GLY A 177 13.05 2.24 -3.65
CA GLY A 177 14.43 2.72 -3.73
C GLY A 177 15.44 1.60 -3.53
N VAL A 178 15.22 0.75 -2.54
CA VAL A 178 16.12 -0.36 -2.24
C VAL A 178 16.03 -1.47 -3.28
N ILE A 179 14.82 -1.80 -3.77
CA ILE A 179 14.66 -2.98 -4.65
C ILE A 179 14.98 -2.71 -6.12
N ARG A 180 14.86 -1.45 -6.62
CA ARG A 180 14.92 -1.23 -8.06
C ARG A 180 15.43 0.14 -8.51
N ASN A 181 15.13 1.22 -7.81
CA ASN A 181 15.44 2.58 -8.27
C ASN A 181 16.29 3.36 -7.25
N PRO A 182 17.62 3.36 -7.38
CA PRO A 182 18.50 4.07 -6.46
C PRO A 182 18.17 5.56 -6.29
N ALA A 183 17.67 6.24 -7.32
CA ALA A 183 17.33 7.66 -7.23
C ALA A 183 16.21 7.94 -6.23
N ILE A 184 15.25 7.01 -6.06
CA ILE A 184 14.23 7.08 -5.00
C ILE A 184 14.91 7.03 -3.63
N PHE A 185 15.84 6.11 -3.44
CA PHE A 185 16.57 5.97 -2.17
C PHE A 185 17.40 7.20 -1.84
N GLU A 186 18.18 7.69 -2.80
CA GLU A 186 19.01 8.88 -2.68
C GLU A 186 18.18 10.14 -2.35
N LEU A 187 17.02 10.30 -2.96
CA LEU A 187 16.09 11.36 -2.62
C LEU A 187 15.63 11.25 -1.16
N LEU A 188 15.19 10.06 -0.74
CA LEU A 188 14.74 9.82 0.63
C LEU A 188 15.87 10.03 1.64
N GLU A 189 17.09 9.60 1.34
CA GLU A 189 18.26 9.76 2.19
C GLU A 189 18.65 11.24 2.32
N SER A 190 18.72 11.98 1.20
CA SER A 190 19.28 13.35 1.17
C SER A 190 18.26 14.45 1.44
N LYS A 191 16.95 14.21 1.26
CA LYS A 191 15.86 15.22 1.35
C LYS A 191 14.79 14.86 2.37
N SER A 192 15.15 14.11 3.41
CA SER A 192 14.19 13.64 4.43
C SER A 192 13.34 14.78 5.02
N ASP A 193 13.97 15.89 5.43
CA ASP A 193 13.26 17.03 6.01
C ASP A 193 12.24 17.68 5.04
N ALA A 194 12.59 17.81 3.76
CA ALA A 194 11.69 18.37 2.76
C ALA A 194 10.50 17.44 2.50
N LEU A 195 10.75 16.15 2.40
CA LEU A 195 9.69 15.14 2.24
C LEU A 195 8.80 15.06 3.48
N LEU A 196 9.35 15.12 4.69
CA LEU A 196 8.55 15.17 5.93
C LEU A 196 7.67 16.41 5.99
N ARG A 197 8.12 17.56 5.44
CA ARG A 197 7.29 18.76 5.29
C ARG A 197 6.37 18.70 4.07
N ARG A 198 6.34 17.59 3.34
CA ARG A 198 5.48 17.37 2.16
C ARG A 198 5.78 18.36 1.02
N ASP A 199 7.06 18.59 0.72
CA ASP A 199 7.41 19.37 -0.46
C ASP A 199 6.70 18.83 -1.70
N GLY A 200 5.91 19.67 -2.36
CA GLY A 200 4.97 19.22 -3.38
C GLY A 200 5.65 18.68 -4.64
N ALA A 201 6.77 19.28 -5.06
CA ALA A 201 7.49 18.85 -6.25
C ALA A 201 8.25 17.53 -6.02
N LEU A 202 8.93 17.42 -4.87
CA LEU A 202 9.64 16.21 -4.49
C LEU A 202 8.66 15.03 -4.28
N LEU A 203 7.50 15.31 -3.68
CA LEU A 203 6.48 14.32 -3.43
C LEU A 203 5.83 13.79 -4.72
N GLU A 204 5.51 14.67 -5.66
CA GLU A 204 4.98 14.29 -6.97
C GLU A 204 5.98 13.43 -7.75
N TRP A 205 7.26 13.82 -7.75
CA TRP A 205 8.32 13.04 -8.36
C TRP A 205 8.45 11.67 -7.70
N LEU A 206 8.52 11.62 -6.35
CA LEU A 206 8.64 10.38 -5.58
C LEU A 206 7.50 9.40 -5.89
N ILE A 207 6.26 9.90 -5.85
CA ILE A 207 5.07 9.10 -6.15
C ILE A 207 5.14 8.56 -7.59
N THR A 208 5.50 9.42 -8.55
CA THR A 208 5.60 9.03 -9.96
C THR A 208 6.62 7.93 -10.18
N GLU A 209 7.80 8.04 -9.58
CA GLU A 209 8.85 7.02 -9.71
C GLU A 209 8.46 5.69 -9.01
N CYS A 210 7.84 5.75 -7.82
CA CYS A 210 7.32 4.56 -7.15
C CYS A 210 6.27 3.83 -8.02
N ILE A 211 5.35 4.59 -8.64
CA ILE A 211 4.34 4.05 -9.55
C ILE A 211 4.99 3.38 -10.76
N ARG A 212 6.02 3.98 -11.37
CA ARG A 212 6.76 3.40 -12.49
C ARG A 212 7.37 2.06 -12.11
N VAL A 213 8.13 2.03 -11.01
CA VAL A 213 8.77 0.78 -10.54
C VAL A 213 7.71 -0.29 -10.30
N LYS A 214 6.61 0.06 -9.61
CA LYS A 214 5.56 -0.93 -9.35
C LYS A 214 4.87 -1.40 -10.60
N ALA A 215 4.54 -0.50 -11.52
CA ALA A 215 3.89 -0.84 -12.77
C ALA A 215 4.76 -1.79 -13.62
N ASP A 216 6.06 -1.54 -13.70
CA ASP A 216 7.01 -2.39 -14.42
C ASP A 216 7.05 -3.80 -13.82
N VAL A 217 7.21 -3.91 -12.49
CA VAL A 217 7.23 -5.19 -11.79
C VAL A 217 5.92 -5.96 -11.93
N VAL A 218 4.77 -5.26 -11.82
CA VAL A 218 3.45 -5.89 -11.98
C VAL A 218 3.20 -6.32 -13.42
N SER A 219 3.66 -5.54 -14.41
CA SER A 219 3.52 -5.88 -15.82
C SER A 219 4.35 -7.10 -16.21
N ALA A 220 5.51 -7.28 -15.58
CA ALA A 220 6.37 -8.45 -15.77
C ALA A 220 5.80 -9.71 -15.10
N ASP A 221 5.11 -9.56 -13.95
CA ASP A 221 4.56 -10.69 -13.17
C ASP A 221 3.24 -10.29 -12.48
N GLU A 222 2.13 -10.35 -13.22
CA GLU A 222 0.82 -9.93 -12.69
C GLU A 222 0.36 -10.76 -11.48
N ARG A 223 0.64 -12.07 -11.47
CA ARG A 223 0.13 -13.03 -10.48
C ARG A 223 1.07 -13.38 -9.34
N GLU A 224 2.24 -12.68 -9.26
CA GLU A 224 3.23 -12.88 -8.18
C GLU A 224 3.81 -14.30 -8.15
N SER A 225 4.12 -14.84 -9.33
CA SER A 225 4.72 -16.16 -9.48
C SER A 225 6.27 -16.16 -9.39
N GLY A 226 6.91 -15.02 -9.60
CA GLY A 226 8.36 -14.89 -9.70
C GLY A 226 8.91 -13.53 -9.31
N GLU A 227 9.17 -12.66 -10.30
CA GLU A 227 9.85 -11.37 -10.10
C GLU A 227 9.12 -10.43 -9.12
N ARG A 228 7.78 -10.44 -9.11
CA ARG A 228 6.98 -9.60 -8.21
C ARG A 228 7.27 -9.86 -6.73
N ARG A 229 7.90 -10.97 -6.37
CA ARG A 229 8.31 -11.27 -4.98
C ARG A 229 9.28 -10.24 -4.41
N ILE A 230 10.05 -9.52 -5.24
CA ILE A 230 10.94 -8.45 -4.76
C ILE A 230 10.18 -7.33 -4.02
N LEU A 231 8.88 -7.12 -4.34
CA LEU A 231 8.02 -6.18 -3.62
C LEU A 231 7.80 -6.54 -2.15
N ASN A 232 8.15 -7.78 -1.75
CA ASN A 232 8.06 -8.24 -0.37
C ASN A 232 9.31 -7.90 0.47
N PHE A 233 10.22 -7.03 -0.02
CA PHE A 233 11.32 -6.51 0.80
C PHE A 233 10.77 -5.86 2.07
N GLY A 234 11.25 -6.28 3.23
CA GLY A 234 10.74 -5.87 4.55
C GLY A 234 9.43 -6.54 4.99
N HIS A 235 8.66 -7.13 4.09
CA HIS A 235 7.32 -7.65 4.41
C HIS A 235 7.34 -8.95 5.20
N THR A 236 8.30 -9.84 4.96
CA THR A 236 8.35 -11.16 5.61
C THR A 236 8.37 -11.02 7.14
N ILE A 237 9.27 -10.20 7.67
CA ILE A 237 9.32 -9.91 9.12
C ILE A 237 8.25 -8.89 9.52
N GLY A 238 7.97 -7.88 8.69
CA GLY A 238 6.94 -6.87 8.95
C GLY A 238 5.57 -7.48 9.20
N HIS A 239 5.11 -8.38 8.34
CA HIS A 239 3.82 -9.08 8.53
C HIS A 239 3.78 -9.93 9.81
N ALA A 240 4.90 -10.56 10.17
CA ALA A 240 4.96 -11.32 11.42
C ALA A 240 4.86 -10.40 12.65
N ILE A 241 5.47 -9.20 12.61
CA ILE A 241 5.33 -8.16 13.65
C ILE A 241 3.87 -7.68 13.72
N GLU A 242 3.22 -7.38 12.59
CA GLU A 242 1.80 -6.99 12.56
C GLU A 242 0.92 -8.06 13.20
N ALA A 243 1.11 -9.32 12.80
CA ALA A 243 0.30 -10.44 13.28
C ALA A 243 0.47 -10.68 14.79
N GLU A 244 1.71 -10.69 15.29
CA GLU A 244 1.99 -10.89 16.72
C GLU A 244 1.54 -9.71 17.59
N THR A 245 1.33 -8.53 17.00
CA THR A 245 0.80 -7.35 17.69
C THR A 245 -0.70 -7.11 17.45
N GLY A 246 -1.40 -8.10 16.89
CA GLY A 246 -2.84 -8.11 16.70
C GLY A 246 -3.33 -7.11 15.65
N TYR A 247 -2.49 -6.74 14.68
CA TYR A 247 -2.81 -5.79 13.59
C TYR A 247 -3.35 -4.42 14.05
N SER A 248 -3.09 -4.02 15.27
CA SER A 248 -3.66 -2.81 15.86
C SER A 248 -2.61 -1.81 16.36
N ARG A 249 -1.38 -2.28 16.61
CA ARG A 249 -0.30 -1.47 17.17
C ARG A 249 0.47 -0.72 16.08
N PHE A 250 0.77 -1.40 14.97
CA PHE A 250 1.54 -0.87 13.86
C PHE A 250 0.63 -0.51 12.68
N LEU A 251 0.95 0.58 12.01
CA LEU A 251 0.56 0.76 10.62
C LEU A 251 1.44 -0.14 9.75
N HIS A 252 0.92 -0.52 8.58
CA HIS A 252 1.61 -1.46 7.68
C HIS A 252 3.05 -1.03 7.36
N GLY A 253 3.24 0.20 6.88
CA GLY A 253 4.58 0.69 6.55
C GLY A 253 5.54 0.78 7.74
N GLU A 254 5.03 1.03 8.96
CA GLU A 254 5.87 0.99 10.17
C GLU A 254 6.42 -0.41 10.44
N ALA A 255 5.59 -1.43 10.26
CA ALA A 255 6.02 -2.82 10.37
C ALA A 255 6.99 -3.21 9.25
N VAL A 256 6.74 -2.74 8.03
CA VAL A 256 7.65 -2.92 6.89
C VAL A 256 8.98 -2.20 7.13
N GLY A 257 8.98 -1.01 7.74
CA GLY A 257 10.22 -0.32 8.15
C GLY A 257 11.10 -1.17 9.05
N TRP A 258 10.53 -1.75 10.11
CA TRP A 258 11.25 -2.71 10.96
C TRP A 258 11.70 -3.95 10.20
N GLY A 259 10.88 -4.44 9.28
CA GLY A 259 11.22 -5.56 8.41
C GLY A 259 12.37 -5.25 7.45
N MET A 260 12.47 -4.02 6.93
CA MET A 260 13.59 -3.59 6.09
C MET A 260 14.90 -3.53 6.87
N ILE A 261 14.86 -3.00 8.10
CA ILE A 261 16.02 -3.01 9.01
C ILE A 261 16.49 -4.45 9.25
N ALA A 262 15.57 -5.35 9.60
CA ALA A 262 15.91 -6.75 9.85
C ALA A 262 16.44 -7.45 8.58
N ALA A 263 15.88 -7.16 7.39
CA ALA A 263 16.36 -7.73 6.13
C ALA A 263 17.79 -7.23 5.77
N ALA A 264 18.10 -5.96 6.04
CA ALA A 264 19.46 -5.41 5.86
C ALA A 264 20.46 -6.07 6.82
N LEU A 265 20.08 -6.28 8.09
CA LEU A 265 20.91 -6.99 9.07
C LEU A 265 21.13 -8.46 8.69
N ILE A 266 20.10 -9.17 8.22
CA ILE A 266 20.22 -10.53 7.72
C ILE A 266 21.19 -10.58 6.54
N GLY A 267 21.03 -9.67 5.57
CA GLY A 267 21.89 -9.58 4.41
C GLY A 267 23.36 -9.37 4.78
N TYR A 268 23.61 -8.48 5.75
CA TYR A 268 24.96 -8.25 6.27
C TYR A 268 25.57 -9.49 6.94
N VAL A 269 24.83 -10.17 7.82
CA VAL A 269 25.30 -11.38 8.51
C VAL A 269 25.57 -12.54 7.54
N LEU A 270 24.90 -12.57 6.39
CA LEU A 270 25.07 -13.59 5.36
C LEU A 270 26.06 -13.18 4.24
N ASP A 271 26.82 -12.09 4.43
CA ASP A 271 27.76 -11.54 3.43
C ASP A 271 27.14 -11.24 2.06
N LYS A 272 25.82 -10.99 2.02
CA LYS A 272 25.07 -10.60 0.81
C LYS A 272 24.94 -9.09 0.65
N THR A 273 25.00 -8.37 1.75
CA THR A 273 24.91 -6.91 1.84
C THR A 273 26.18 -6.38 2.48
N ASP A 274 26.87 -5.45 1.85
CA ASP A 274 28.01 -4.79 2.48
C ASP A 274 27.60 -3.91 3.66
N SER A 275 28.53 -3.63 4.56
CA SER A 275 28.30 -2.88 5.79
C SER A 275 27.73 -1.47 5.53
N LEU A 276 28.24 -0.78 4.50
CA LEU A 276 27.82 0.57 4.17
C LEU A 276 26.38 0.59 3.67
N THR A 277 26.02 -0.33 2.77
CA THR A 277 24.65 -0.48 2.27
C THR A 277 23.66 -0.77 3.40
N ALA A 278 24.00 -1.71 4.29
CA ALA A 278 23.15 -2.02 5.44
C ALA A 278 22.96 -0.80 6.36
N GLN A 279 24.03 -0.09 6.70
CA GLN A 279 23.99 1.10 7.53
C GLN A 279 23.15 2.22 6.90
N ARG A 280 23.30 2.47 5.59
CA ARG A 280 22.49 3.47 4.86
C ARG A 280 21.00 3.14 4.92
N ILE A 281 20.61 1.89 4.67
CA ILE A 281 19.20 1.46 4.74
C ILE A 281 18.67 1.69 6.15
N ILE A 282 19.38 1.25 7.18
CA ILE A 282 18.96 1.39 8.58
C ILE A 282 18.82 2.87 8.95
N ALA A 283 19.83 3.69 8.67
CA ALA A 283 19.83 5.11 8.99
C ALA A 283 18.68 5.85 8.29
N THR A 284 18.45 5.55 7.00
CA THR A 284 17.38 6.18 6.24
C THR A 284 16.00 5.77 6.77
N VAL A 285 15.78 4.49 7.12
CA VAL A 285 14.52 4.06 7.76
C VAL A 285 14.29 4.82 9.08
N LEU A 286 15.31 4.92 9.93
CA LEU A 286 15.21 5.60 11.24
C LEU A 286 14.98 7.11 11.11
N ALA A 287 15.50 7.75 10.06
CA ALA A 287 15.28 9.19 9.80
C ALA A 287 13.79 9.55 9.57
N TYR A 288 12.97 8.60 9.12
CA TYR A 288 11.53 8.77 8.95
C TYR A 288 10.70 8.36 10.17
N GLY A 289 11.36 8.02 11.27
CA GLY A 289 10.71 7.71 12.55
C GLY A 289 9.98 8.89 13.21
N PRO A 290 9.45 8.71 14.42
CA PRO A 290 9.70 7.53 15.26
C PRO A 290 8.90 6.31 14.79
N LEU A 291 9.56 5.16 14.79
CA LEU A 291 8.88 3.88 14.60
C LEU A 291 8.36 3.38 15.98
N PRO A 292 7.13 2.82 16.05
CA PRO A 292 6.65 2.25 17.31
C PRO A 292 7.55 1.11 17.79
N THR A 293 7.83 1.08 19.07
CA THR A 293 8.57 -0.02 19.69
C THR A 293 7.74 -1.29 19.78
N PHE A 294 8.36 -2.46 19.72
CA PHE A 294 7.68 -3.72 19.96
C PHE A 294 8.31 -4.49 21.13
N LYS A 295 7.42 -4.91 22.06
CA LYS A 295 7.82 -5.68 23.24
C LYS A 295 7.71 -7.20 23.05
N VAL A 296 7.28 -7.62 21.85
CA VAL A 296 7.12 -9.03 21.52
C VAL A 296 8.49 -9.71 21.50
N GLN A 297 8.57 -10.92 22.08
CA GLN A 297 9.81 -11.70 22.04
C GLN A 297 10.11 -12.13 20.60
N GLY A 298 11.34 -11.97 20.14
CA GLY A 298 11.76 -12.34 18.77
C GLY A 298 11.45 -13.82 18.43
N ARG A 299 11.53 -14.71 19.41
CA ARG A 299 11.12 -16.12 19.24
C ARG A 299 9.65 -16.28 18.86
N ARG A 300 8.74 -15.43 19.28
CA ARG A 300 7.32 -15.47 18.87
C ARG A 300 7.16 -15.04 17.43
N ILE A 301 7.88 -13.97 17.02
CA ILE A 301 7.91 -13.51 15.63
C ILE A 301 8.47 -14.62 14.73
N LEU A 302 9.58 -15.23 15.10
CA LEU A 302 10.17 -16.36 14.38
C LEU A 302 9.20 -17.54 14.26
N LYS A 303 8.54 -17.93 15.36
CA LYS A 303 7.52 -18.98 15.35
C LYS A 303 6.37 -18.67 14.39
N ARG A 304 5.98 -17.39 14.30
CA ARG A 304 4.93 -16.93 13.37
C ARG A 304 5.36 -17.07 11.92
N LEU A 305 6.58 -16.65 11.61
CA LEU A 305 7.18 -16.83 10.29
C LEU A 305 7.21 -18.28 9.82
N LEU A 306 7.62 -19.17 10.73
CA LEU A 306 7.68 -20.61 10.43
C LEU A 306 6.30 -21.27 10.35
N ALA A 307 5.29 -20.72 11.03
CA ALA A 307 3.91 -21.19 10.93
C ALA A 307 3.29 -20.83 9.58
N ASP A 308 3.58 -19.63 9.04
CA ASP A 308 3.14 -19.23 7.69
C ASP A 308 3.76 -20.13 6.61
N LYS A 309 4.99 -20.59 6.80
CA LYS A 309 5.64 -21.61 5.96
C LYS A 309 4.80 -22.90 5.80
N LYS A 310 4.08 -23.31 6.85
CA LYS A 310 3.27 -24.55 6.85
C LYS A 310 1.90 -24.36 6.17
N THR A 311 1.37 -23.13 6.16
CA THR A 311 0.04 -22.83 5.60
C THR A 311 0.06 -22.57 4.11
N VAL A 312 1.17 -22.09 3.54
CA VAL A 312 1.28 -21.69 2.12
C VAL A 312 2.15 -22.65 1.30
N GLY A 313 2.34 -23.89 1.78
CA GLY A 313 3.06 -24.96 1.04
C GLY A 313 4.55 -24.72 0.88
N GLY A 314 5.19 -23.82 1.66
CA GLY A 314 6.53 -23.52 1.33
C GLY A 314 7.48 -23.01 2.39
N VAL A 315 8.58 -22.66 1.90
CA VAL A 315 9.72 -22.04 2.54
C VAL A 315 9.47 -20.55 2.60
N PRO A 316 9.71 -19.85 3.72
CA PRO A 316 9.64 -18.40 3.75
C PRO A 316 10.67 -17.82 2.78
N HIS A 317 10.21 -16.92 1.93
CA HIS A 317 11.08 -16.18 1.03
C HIS A 317 11.46 -14.86 1.70
N PHE A 318 12.76 -14.59 1.79
CA PHE A 318 13.29 -13.31 2.24
C PHE A 318 13.82 -12.56 1.03
N VAL A 319 13.51 -11.28 0.95
CA VAL A 319 14.13 -10.39 -0.01
C VAL A 319 15.24 -9.65 0.72
N LEU A 320 16.46 -9.84 0.32
CA LEU A 320 17.65 -9.26 0.95
C LEU A 320 18.31 -8.26 -0.02
N PRO A 321 18.74 -7.07 0.45
CA PRO A 321 19.45 -6.12 -0.40
C PRO A 321 20.85 -6.64 -0.73
N THR A 322 21.24 -6.55 -1.98
CA THR A 322 22.64 -6.79 -2.43
C THR A 322 23.37 -5.46 -2.61
N SER A 323 22.65 -4.44 -3.01
CA SER A 323 23.06 -3.03 -3.07
C SER A 323 21.82 -2.15 -3.07
N ILE A 324 21.98 -0.83 -3.00
CA ILE A 324 20.84 0.07 -3.24
C ILE A 324 20.42 -0.07 -4.71
N GLY A 325 19.14 -0.41 -4.92
CA GLY A 325 18.56 -0.67 -6.24
C GLY A 325 18.59 -2.12 -6.69
N ALA A 326 19.14 -3.03 -5.89
CA ALA A 326 19.21 -4.46 -6.21
C ALA A 326 18.97 -5.35 -4.99
N VAL A 327 18.23 -6.43 -5.19
CA VAL A 327 17.88 -7.39 -4.15
C VAL A 327 17.96 -8.83 -4.68
N GLU A 328 18.10 -9.76 -3.77
CA GLU A 328 18.04 -11.20 -4.03
C GLU A 328 16.94 -11.85 -3.19
N VAL A 329 16.22 -12.80 -3.77
CA VAL A 329 15.24 -13.63 -3.03
C VAL A 329 15.96 -14.85 -2.47
N VAL A 330 15.99 -14.98 -1.16
CA VAL A 330 16.74 -16.02 -0.44
C VAL A 330 15.78 -16.89 0.38
N ASN A 331 16.03 -18.18 0.34
CA ASN A 331 15.34 -19.19 1.12
C ASN A 331 16.30 -19.80 2.14
N ASP A 332 15.75 -20.53 3.09
CA ASP A 332 16.53 -21.36 4.04
C ASP A 332 17.56 -20.60 4.88
N ILE A 333 17.16 -19.40 5.33
CA ILE A 333 17.98 -18.61 6.27
C ILE A 333 17.98 -19.32 7.65
N PRO A 334 19.17 -19.54 8.27
CA PRO A 334 19.23 -20.15 9.59
C PRO A 334 18.42 -19.36 10.63
N GLU A 335 17.63 -20.07 11.43
CA GLU A 335 16.76 -19.44 12.45
C GLU A 335 17.52 -18.51 13.40
N ARG A 336 18.77 -18.86 13.76
CA ARG A 336 19.64 -18.03 14.60
C ARG A 336 19.93 -16.65 13.99
N VAL A 337 20.07 -16.59 12.66
CA VAL A 337 20.34 -15.33 11.94
C VAL A 337 19.08 -14.47 11.94
N ILE A 338 17.92 -15.07 11.66
CA ILE A 338 16.63 -14.34 11.69
C ILE A 338 16.37 -13.80 13.10
N LEU A 339 16.57 -14.64 14.13
CA LEU A 339 16.35 -14.23 15.51
C LEU A 339 17.30 -13.10 15.93
N HIS A 340 18.58 -13.21 15.59
CA HIS A 340 19.56 -12.16 15.86
C HIS A 340 19.13 -10.83 15.22
N ALA A 341 18.76 -10.81 13.94
CA ALA A 341 18.34 -9.61 13.25
C ALA A 341 17.05 -8.99 13.85
N ILE A 342 16.10 -9.81 14.31
CA ILE A 342 14.89 -9.32 15.01
C ILE A 342 15.25 -8.67 16.35
N GLU A 343 16.13 -9.27 17.15
CA GLU A 343 16.51 -8.71 18.46
C GLU A 343 17.39 -7.44 18.29
N GLU A 344 18.27 -7.38 17.28
CA GLU A 344 19.03 -6.16 16.95
C GLU A 344 18.08 -5.04 16.47
N ALA A 345 17.16 -5.30 15.57
CA ALA A 345 16.15 -4.31 15.16
C ALA A 345 15.33 -3.80 16.36
N LYS A 346 15.02 -4.68 17.32
CA LYS A 346 14.32 -4.31 18.54
C LYS A 346 15.18 -3.45 19.47
N SER A 347 16.49 -3.69 19.55
CA SER A 347 17.39 -2.84 20.35
C SER A 347 17.45 -1.41 19.81
N LEU A 348 17.45 -1.25 18.48
CA LEU A 348 17.36 0.07 17.84
C LEU A 348 16.03 0.79 18.10
N ALA A 349 14.95 0.04 18.38
CA ALA A 349 13.67 0.62 18.74
C ALA A 349 13.63 1.19 20.17
N MET A 350 14.57 0.79 21.04
CA MET A 350 14.63 1.21 22.43
C MET A 350 15.70 2.28 22.71
N ALA A 351 16.60 2.51 21.77
CA ALA A 351 17.60 3.56 21.79
C ALA A 351 17.02 4.90 21.29
#